data_f63c7db9e07119b6a577c3bd0d8124aa
#
_entry.id   f63c7db9e07119b6a577c3bd0d8124aa
#
_cell.length_a   1.000
_cell.length_b   1.000
_cell.length_c   1.000
_cell.angle_alpha   90.00
_cell.angle_beta   90.00
_cell.angle_gamma   90.00
#
_symmetry.space_group_name_H-M   'P 1'
#
loop_
_entity.id
_entity.type
_entity.pdbx_description
1 polymer ?
#
loop_
_entity_poly.entity_id
_entity_poly.type
_entity_poly.pdbx_seq_one_letter_code
_entity_poly.pdbx_strand_id
1 'polypeptide(L)'
;MVLVTGAAGRLGRRVVLRLIDKGYHVLGTDKEAFEDSPSPFVQAELCDMGQANALLTGAEAIIHMGAIPGPGADEYETFKNNVLSTFNIMWAAMNQNLSRIVFSSSAFGMGWTHDPSAFVPFYLPLDEEHPMMPFEPYSLSKQIGECIGEMVTRSATTSIVSLRFTNVVSPEQQAEFPWKAPTQEVPRTLIMWSYADPQDVVEAHVLGLEADISGHEAFLLAQPTTRFQESTIDLIQQNFGNK
;
A
#
# COMPACT_ATOMS: atom_id res chain seq x y z
N MET A 1 18.34 1.15 -12.36
CA MET A 1 18.26 0.56 -11.01
C MET A 1 16.93 0.92 -10.37
N VAL A 2 16.27 -0.04 -9.69
CA VAL A 2 15.02 0.17 -8.94
C VAL A 2 15.34 0.20 -7.45
N LEU A 3 14.93 1.27 -6.75
CA LEU A 3 15.00 1.33 -5.29
C LEU A 3 13.73 0.71 -4.70
N VAL A 4 13.87 -0.21 -3.75
CA VAL A 4 12.74 -0.75 -2.96
C VAL A 4 12.92 -0.34 -1.52
N THR A 5 12.00 0.47 -0.99
CA THR A 5 11.98 0.83 0.43
C THR A 5 11.09 -0.14 1.21
N GLY A 6 11.34 -0.33 2.50
CA GLY A 6 10.66 -1.38 3.27
C GLY A 6 11.10 -2.79 2.87
N ALA A 7 12.29 -2.91 2.30
CA ALA A 7 12.81 -4.16 1.70
C ALA A 7 13.01 -5.30 2.72
N ALA A 8 13.21 -5.01 4.00
CA ALA A 8 13.28 -6.00 5.06
C ALA A 8 11.89 -6.53 5.49
N GLY A 9 10.80 -5.85 5.12
CA GLY A 9 9.42 -6.23 5.43
C GLY A 9 8.94 -7.46 4.67
N ARG A 10 7.82 -8.05 5.13
CA ARG A 10 7.23 -9.28 4.55
C ARG A 10 6.93 -9.18 3.04
N LEU A 11 6.33 -8.08 2.61
CA LEU A 11 6.03 -7.85 1.19
C LEU A 11 7.26 -7.34 0.44
N GLY A 12 8.05 -6.43 1.05
CA GLY A 12 9.24 -5.85 0.43
C GLY A 12 10.25 -6.91 -0.01
N ARG A 13 10.52 -7.91 0.83
CA ARG A 13 11.38 -9.06 0.47
C ARG A 13 10.89 -9.80 -0.78
N ARG A 14 9.59 -10.01 -0.89
CA ARG A 14 8.98 -10.69 -2.03
C ARG A 14 9.06 -9.85 -3.30
N VAL A 15 8.86 -8.53 -3.18
CA VAL A 15 9.01 -7.59 -4.30
C VAL A 15 10.46 -7.56 -4.79
N VAL A 16 11.44 -7.48 -3.87
CA VAL A 16 12.87 -7.53 -4.22
C VAL A 16 13.20 -8.81 -4.98
N LEU A 17 12.80 -9.97 -4.46
CA LEU A 17 13.03 -11.27 -5.12
C LEU A 17 12.38 -11.31 -6.51
N ARG A 18 11.14 -10.84 -6.63
CA ARG A 18 10.41 -10.84 -7.90
C ARG A 18 11.05 -9.93 -8.95
N LEU A 19 11.54 -8.77 -8.55
CA LEU A 19 12.28 -7.87 -9.44
C LEU A 19 13.60 -8.49 -9.92
N ILE A 20 14.35 -9.14 -9.03
CA ILE A 20 15.58 -9.86 -9.38
C ILE A 20 15.28 -10.97 -10.39
N ASP A 21 14.23 -11.76 -10.16
CA ASP A 21 13.78 -12.83 -11.07
C ASP A 21 13.43 -12.30 -12.46
N LYS A 22 12.88 -11.09 -12.54
CA LYS A 22 12.62 -10.37 -13.80
C LYS A 22 13.85 -9.68 -14.41
N GLY A 23 15.02 -9.77 -13.79
CA GLY A 23 16.27 -9.22 -14.29
C GLY A 23 16.54 -7.75 -13.96
N TYR A 24 15.79 -7.16 -13.02
CA TYR A 24 16.05 -5.80 -12.57
C TYR A 24 17.29 -5.71 -11.67
N HIS A 25 18.03 -4.62 -11.78
CA HIS A 25 19.00 -4.22 -10.77
C HIS A 25 18.27 -3.53 -9.62
N VAL A 26 18.32 -4.14 -8.44
CA VAL A 26 17.57 -3.68 -7.26
C VAL A 26 18.53 -3.20 -6.17
N LEU A 27 18.20 -2.07 -5.54
CA LEU A 27 18.74 -1.62 -4.27
C LEU A 27 17.61 -1.70 -3.22
N GLY A 28 17.81 -2.49 -2.17
CA GLY A 28 16.90 -2.53 -1.03
C GLY A 28 17.28 -1.50 0.03
N THR A 29 16.29 -0.95 0.73
CA THR A 29 16.51 -0.13 1.94
C THR A 29 15.41 -0.35 2.97
N ASP A 30 15.78 -0.26 4.23
CA ASP A 30 14.88 -0.29 5.39
C ASP A 30 15.58 0.38 6.57
N LYS A 31 14.82 0.80 7.58
CA LYS A 31 15.37 1.21 8.87
C LYS A 31 15.91 0.03 9.68
N GLU A 32 15.35 -1.15 9.47
CA GLU A 32 15.82 -2.39 10.10
C GLU A 32 16.93 -3.03 9.25
N ALA A 33 17.90 -3.66 9.90
CA ALA A 33 18.94 -4.39 9.21
C ALA A 33 18.38 -5.62 8.46
N PHE A 34 18.97 -5.93 7.32
CA PHE A 34 18.60 -7.10 6.51
C PHE A 34 19.87 -7.84 6.08
N GLU A 35 20.44 -8.65 6.99
CA GLU A 35 21.72 -9.34 6.79
C GLU A 35 21.70 -10.29 5.58
N ASP A 36 20.59 -11.02 5.38
CA ASP A 36 20.42 -11.97 4.26
C ASP A 36 19.67 -11.34 3.08
N SER A 37 19.90 -10.05 2.80
CA SER A 37 19.27 -9.41 1.66
C SER A 37 19.69 -10.05 0.33
N PRO A 38 18.73 -10.39 -0.55
CA PRO A 38 19.02 -10.96 -1.87
C PRO A 38 19.56 -9.92 -2.87
N SER A 39 19.56 -8.64 -2.54
CA SER A 39 20.10 -7.53 -3.34
C SER A 39 21.07 -6.69 -2.51
N PRO A 40 21.88 -5.80 -3.13
CA PRO A 40 22.50 -4.70 -2.41
C PRO A 40 21.50 -4.01 -1.49
N PHE A 41 21.92 -3.73 -0.26
CA PHE A 41 21.04 -3.20 0.78
C PHE A 41 21.74 -2.05 1.53
N VAL A 42 20.98 -1.01 1.83
CA VAL A 42 21.43 0.13 2.67
C VAL A 42 20.43 0.31 3.80
N GLN A 43 20.89 0.19 5.03
CA GLN A 43 20.08 0.55 6.18
C GLN A 43 20.00 2.08 6.27
N ALA A 44 18.78 2.63 6.25
CA ALA A 44 18.57 4.07 6.25
C ALA A 44 17.26 4.48 6.92
N GLU A 45 17.27 5.69 7.51
CA GLU A 45 16.10 6.35 8.06
C GLU A 45 15.51 7.31 7.03
N LEU A 46 14.34 6.95 6.47
CA LEU A 46 13.71 7.75 5.41
C LEU A 46 13.09 9.06 5.90
N CYS A 47 12.91 9.22 7.20
CA CYS A 47 12.55 10.51 7.80
C CYS A 47 13.70 11.53 7.75
N ASP A 48 14.91 11.08 7.50
CA ASP A 48 16.07 11.95 7.21
C ASP A 48 16.12 12.24 5.70
N MET A 49 15.90 13.49 5.31
CA MET A 49 15.92 13.92 3.91
C MET A 49 17.28 13.69 3.23
N GLY A 50 18.39 13.81 3.96
CA GLY A 50 19.72 13.58 3.41
C GLY A 50 19.92 12.12 3.02
N GLN A 51 19.53 11.19 3.90
CA GLN A 51 19.58 9.76 3.64
C GLN A 51 18.61 9.38 2.50
N ALA A 52 17.36 9.86 2.55
CA ALA A 52 16.39 9.63 1.48
C ALA A 52 16.93 10.09 0.12
N ASN A 53 17.50 11.29 0.05
CA ASN A 53 18.07 11.83 -1.20
C ASN A 53 19.28 11.03 -1.69
N ALA A 54 20.16 10.58 -0.79
CA ALA A 54 21.36 9.80 -1.16
C ALA A 54 21.00 8.42 -1.74
N LEU A 55 19.94 7.77 -1.24
CA LEU A 55 19.47 6.47 -1.73
C LEU A 55 19.02 6.49 -3.19
N LEU A 56 18.55 7.64 -3.68
CA LEU A 56 18.03 7.78 -5.04
C LEU A 56 19.12 8.03 -6.09
N THR A 57 20.36 8.20 -5.68
CA THR A 57 21.47 8.44 -6.62
C THR A 57 21.62 7.25 -7.57
N GLY A 58 21.37 7.47 -8.86
CA GLY A 58 21.42 6.45 -9.91
C GLY A 58 20.19 5.53 -9.98
N ALA A 59 19.14 5.81 -9.22
CA ALA A 59 17.86 5.15 -9.37
C ALA A 59 17.09 5.73 -10.58
N GLU A 60 16.34 4.89 -11.25
CA GLU A 60 15.44 5.26 -12.35
C GLU A 60 13.98 5.23 -11.90
N ALA A 61 13.70 4.36 -10.94
CA ALA A 61 12.37 4.16 -10.39
C ALA A 61 12.41 3.70 -8.92
N ILE A 62 11.28 3.84 -8.25
CA ILE A 62 11.10 3.47 -6.83
C ILE A 62 9.84 2.62 -6.67
N ILE A 63 9.94 1.58 -5.84
CA ILE A 63 8.80 0.95 -5.18
C ILE A 63 8.86 1.33 -3.69
N HIS A 64 7.97 2.25 -3.29
CA HIS A 64 7.94 2.80 -1.94
C HIS A 64 6.93 2.04 -1.07
N MET A 65 7.48 1.13 -0.25
CA MET A 65 6.71 0.28 0.69
C MET A 65 7.08 0.54 2.16
N GLY A 66 8.12 1.37 2.40
CA GLY A 66 8.59 1.69 3.75
C GLY A 66 7.55 2.47 4.54
N ALA A 67 6.92 1.80 5.50
CA ALA A 67 5.91 2.38 6.39
C ALA A 67 5.77 1.55 7.67
N ILE A 68 5.33 2.17 8.75
CA ILE A 68 4.80 1.45 9.91
C ILE A 68 3.39 0.98 9.52
N PRO A 69 3.13 -0.35 9.45
CA PRO A 69 1.91 -0.87 8.87
C PRO A 69 0.75 -0.90 9.86
N GLY A 70 -0.44 -0.58 9.39
CA GLY A 70 -1.73 -0.83 10.04
C GLY A 70 -2.00 -0.01 11.30
N PRO A 71 -3.25 -0.05 11.76
CA PRO A 71 -3.63 0.48 13.06
C PRO A 71 -3.08 -0.39 14.20
N GLY A 72 -2.83 0.20 15.36
CA GLY A 72 -2.41 -0.51 16.58
C GLY A 72 -0.94 -0.33 16.97
N ALA A 73 -0.12 0.33 16.14
CA ALA A 73 1.17 0.88 16.54
C ALA A 73 0.98 2.23 17.26
N ASP A 74 2.06 2.83 17.73
CA ASP A 74 2.00 4.21 18.22
C ASP A 74 1.51 5.13 17.09
N GLU A 75 0.34 5.73 17.29
CA GLU A 75 -0.35 6.51 16.26
C GLU A 75 0.44 7.75 15.83
N TYR A 76 1.07 8.41 16.78
CA TYR A 76 1.89 9.59 16.48
C TYR A 76 3.13 9.22 15.67
N GLU A 77 3.86 8.20 16.10
CA GLU A 77 5.06 7.72 15.38
C GLU A 77 4.68 7.13 14.02
N THR A 78 3.54 6.44 13.90
CA THR A 78 3.01 5.94 12.62
C THR A 78 2.75 7.10 11.65
N PHE A 79 2.04 8.12 12.09
CA PHE A 79 1.75 9.29 11.26
C PHE A 79 3.03 10.02 10.84
N LYS A 80 3.87 10.35 11.81
CA LYS A 80 5.14 11.05 11.58
C LYS A 80 6.05 10.29 10.62
N ASN A 81 6.28 9.00 10.90
CA ASN A 81 7.14 8.16 10.05
C ASN A 81 6.58 8.07 8.63
N ASN A 82 5.32 7.70 8.49
CA ASN A 82 4.75 7.40 7.18
C ASN A 82 4.62 8.64 6.29
N VAL A 83 4.19 9.76 6.87
CA VAL A 83 4.05 11.01 6.12
C VAL A 83 5.41 11.57 5.73
N LEU A 84 6.35 11.64 6.69
CA LEU A 84 7.64 12.29 6.44
C LEU A 84 8.52 11.45 5.51
N SER A 85 8.56 10.12 5.70
CA SER A 85 9.31 9.23 4.80
C SER A 85 8.76 9.28 3.37
N THR A 86 7.44 9.24 3.19
CA THR A 86 6.80 9.33 1.88
C THR A 86 7.08 10.68 1.21
N PHE A 87 6.96 11.79 1.96
CA PHE A 87 7.30 13.10 1.42
C PHE A 87 8.76 13.16 0.99
N ASN A 88 9.69 12.74 1.84
CA ASN A 88 11.13 12.78 1.53
C ASN A 88 11.49 11.99 0.29
N ILE A 89 10.97 10.76 0.17
CA ILE A 89 11.22 9.89 -0.98
C ILE A 89 10.63 10.49 -2.25
N MET A 90 9.37 10.91 -2.25
CA MET A 90 8.73 11.45 -3.45
C MET A 90 9.31 12.80 -3.86
N TRP A 91 9.64 13.66 -2.88
CA TRP A 91 10.30 14.94 -3.14
C TRP A 91 11.70 14.78 -3.72
N ALA A 92 12.49 13.87 -3.14
CA ALA A 92 13.83 13.58 -3.67
C ALA A 92 13.76 12.94 -5.08
N ALA A 93 12.79 12.06 -5.34
CA ALA A 93 12.55 11.47 -6.64
C ALA A 93 12.23 12.52 -7.71
N MET A 94 11.34 13.47 -7.37
CA MET A 94 11.01 14.60 -8.21
C MET A 94 12.25 15.43 -8.57
N ASN A 95 13.04 15.80 -7.56
CA ASN A 95 14.24 16.64 -7.76
C ASN A 95 15.34 15.93 -8.55
N GLN A 96 15.40 14.61 -8.53
CA GLN A 96 16.34 13.80 -9.31
C GLN A 96 15.77 13.32 -10.65
N ASN A 97 14.55 13.76 -11.02
CA ASN A 97 13.85 13.42 -12.26
C ASN A 97 13.67 11.91 -12.46
N LEU A 98 13.35 11.16 -11.41
CA LEU A 98 13.01 9.76 -11.56
C LEU A 98 11.74 9.61 -12.40
N SER A 99 11.69 8.59 -13.24
CA SER A 99 10.60 8.39 -14.19
C SER A 99 9.34 7.82 -13.53
N ARG A 100 9.50 6.96 -12.48
CA ARG A 100 8.40 6.17 -11.92
C ARG A 100 8.50 6.01 -10.41
N ILE A 101 7.35 6.14 -9.75
CA ILE A 101 7.16 5.75 -8.34
C ILE A 101 5.95 4.82 -8.27
N VAL A 102 6.11 3.65 -7.63
CA VAL A 102 4.98 2.80 -7.20
C VAL A 102 4.86 2.93 -5.70
N PHE A 103 3.74 3.45 -5.24
CA PHE A 103 3.47 3.73 -3.83
C PHE A 103 2.51 2.70 -3.23
N SER A 104 2.92 2.05 -2.15
CA SER A 104 2.05 1.20 -1.35
C SER A 104 1.07 2.05 -0.54
N SER A 105 -0.07 2.37 -1.15
CA SER A 105 -1.21 2.99 -0.47
C SER A 105 -2.03 1.93 0.28
N SER A 106 -3.26 2.22 0.64
CA SER A 106 -4.13 1.29 1.37
C SER A 106 -5.60 1.60 1.17
N ALA A 107 -6.42 0.56 1.07
CA ALA A 107 -7.87 0.69 1.12
C ALA A 107 -8.39 1.29 2.44
N PHE A 108 -7.60 1.24 3.52
CA PHE A 108 -7.91 1.95 4.78
C PHE A 108 -8.07 3.46 4.57
N GLY A 109 -7.33 4.06 3.64
CA GLY A 109 -7.48 5.46 3.29
C GLY A 109 -8.87 5.81 2.77
N MET A 110 -9.60 4.84 2.20
CA MET A 110 -10.96 5.02 1.68
C MET A 110 -12.04 4.98 2.79
N GLY A 111 -11.64 4.87 4.05
CA GLY A 111 -12.56 4.85 5.19
C GLY A 111 -12.78 3.48 5.80
N TRP A 112 -12.03 2.46 5.36
CA TRP A 112 -12.12 1.14 5.93
C TRP A 112 -11.59 1.16 7.36
N THR A 113 -12.45 0.82 8.30
CA THR A 113 -12.15 0.83 9.73
C THR A 113 -12.57 -0.48 10.37
N HIS A 114 -11.99 -0.79 11.53
CA HIS A 114 -12.40 -1.93 12.35
C HIS A 114 -13.75 -1.69 13.05
N ASP A 115 -14.23 -0.45 13.12
CA ASP A 115 -15.54 -0.14 13.66
C ASP A 115 -16.58 -0.05 12.53
N PRO A 116 -17.47 -1.04 12.38
CA PRO A 116 -18.49 -1.04 11.33
C PRO A 116 -19.55 0.05 11.49
N SER A 117 -19.66 0.67 12.68
CA SER A 117 -20.58 1.77 12.91
C SER A 117 -20.04 3.11 12.40
N ALA A 118 -18.73 3.23 12.26
CA ALA A 118 -18.06 4.46 11.87
C ALA A 118 -18.04 4.70 10.35
N PHE A 119 -18.16 3.65 9.54
CA PHE A 119 -18.07 3.75 8.09
C PHE A 119 -19.24 3.13 7.36
N VAL A 120 -19.94 3.96 6.60
CA VAL A 120 -20.91 3.55 5.58
C VAL A 120 -20.41 4.11 4.25
N PRO A 121 -20.13 3.26 3.25
CA PRO A 121 -19.68 3.75 1.94
C PRO A 121 -20.77 4.60 1.29
N PHE A 122 -20.38 5.57 0.49
CA PHE A 122 -21.33 6.41 -0.25
C PHE A 122 -22.07 5.64 -1.35
N TYR A 123 -21.42 4.60 -1.88
CA TYR A 123 -21.98 3.71 -2.89
C TYR A 123 -21.25 2.36 -2.90
N LEU A 124 -21.87 1.37 -3.55
CA LEU A 124 -21.32 0.05 -3.82
C LEU A 124 -21.62 -0.35 -5.28
N PRO A 125 -20.76 -1.11 -5.96
CA PRO A 125 -19.42 -1.54 -5.48
C PRO A 125 -18.48 -0.36 -5.29
N LEU A 126 -17.48 -0.54 -4.40
CA LEU A 126 -16.40 0.43 -4.22
C LEU A 126 -15.44 0.39 -5.41
N ASP A 127 -15.06 1.55 -5.89
CA ASP A 127 -14.02 1.76 -6.90
C ASP A 127 -13.07 2.89 -6.46
N GLU A 128 -12.12 3.25 -7.30
CA GLU A 128 -11.10 4.25 -7.04
C GLU A 128 -11.65 5.68 -6.90
N GLU A 129 -12.85 5.95 -7.46
CA GLU A 129 -13.54 7.25 -7.38
C GLU A 129 -14.18 7.50 -6.02
N HIS A 130 -14.33 6.43 -5.20
CA HIS A 130 -14.82 6.62 -3.83
C HIS A 130 -13.86 7.51 -3.05
N PRO A 131 -14.36 8.57 -2.38
CA PRO A 131 -13.50 9.52 -1.70
C PRO A 131 -12.68 8.87 -0.59
N MET A 132 -11.49 9.41 -0.38
CA MET A 132 -10.65 9.04 0.76
C MET A 132 -11.27 9.64 2.03
N MET A 133 -11.50 8.79 3.03
CA MET A 133 -12.18 9.13 4.29
C MET A 133 -11.47 8.47 5.48
N PRO A 134 -10.22 8.80 5.76
CA PRO A 134 -9.45 8.13 6.81
C PRO A 134 -10.03 8.37 8.20
N PHE A 135 -10.02 7.33 9.05
CA PHE A 135 -10.52 7.39 10.43
C PHE A 135 -9.42 7.31 11.50
N GLU A 136 -8.17 7.06 11.09
CA GLU A 136 -7.04 6.92 12.03
C GLU A 136 -5.72 7.35 11.35
N PRO A 137 -4.64 7.59 12.12
CA PRO A 137 -3.40 8.18 11.60
C PRO A 137 -2.70 7.39 10.50
N TYR A 138 -2.78 6.04 10.49
CA TYR A 138 -2.22 5.23 9.42
C TYR A 138 -2.96 5.49 8.10
N SER A 139 -4.28 5.40 8.10
CA SER A 139 -5.10 5.64 6.90
C SER A 139 -4.96 7.08 6.40
N LEU A 140 -4.89 8.05 7.32
CA LEU A 140 -4.61 9.45 6.96
C LEU A 140 -3.23 9.59 6.32
N SER A 141 -2.21 8.88 6.80
CA SER A 141 -0.88 8.91 6.19
C SER A 141 -0.88 8.42 4.74
N LYS A 142 -1.74 7.44 4.42
CA LYS A 142 -1.88 6.91 3.05
C LYS A 142 -2.58 7.91 2.14
N GLN A 143 -3.65 8.57 2.61
CA GLN A 143 -4.28 9.67 1.86
C GLN A 143 -3.28 10.80 1.59
N ILE A 144 -2.53 11.24 2.61
CA ILE A 144 -1.52 12.28 2.44
C ILE A 144 -0.45 11.85 1.44
N GLY A 145 -0.04 10.58 1.46
CA GLY A 145 0.90 10.03 0.48
C GLY A 145 0.40 10.17 -0.97
N GLU A 146 -0.87 9.90 -1.22
CA GLU A 146 -1.47 10.11 -2.55
C GLU A 146 -1.54 11.61 -2.90
N CYS A 147 -1.88 12.49 -1.95
CA CYS A 147 -1.84 13.95 -2.17
C CYS A 147 -0.42 14.45 -2.49
N ILE A 148 0.61 13.89 -1.86
CA ILE A 148 2.02 14.18 -2.20
C ILE A 148 2.30 13.71 -3.64
N GLY A 149 1.83 12.52 -4.01
CA GLY A 149 1.94 11.99 -5.38
C GLY A 149 1.31 12.94 -6.41
N GLU A 150 0.13 13.43 -6.17
CA GLU A 150 -0.53 14.42 -7.03
C GLU A 150 0.27 15.73 -7.14
N MET A 151 0.84 16.21 -6.03
CA MET A 151 1.70 17.39 -6.05
C MET A 151 2.92 17.17 -6.94
N VAL A 152 3.59 16.03 -6.80
CA VAL A 152 4.79 15.68 -7.58
C VAL A 152 4.47 15.61 -9.07
N THR A 153 3.39 14.93 -9.47
CA THR A 153 3.02 14.77 -10.88
C THR A 153 2.55 16.05 -11.54
N ARG A 154 2.04 17.03 -10.76
CA ARG A 154 1.77 18.38 -11.27
C ARG A 154 3.03 19.22 -11.50
N SER A 155 4.13 18.87 -10.85
CA SER A 155 5.36 19.67 -10.84
C SER A 155 6.50 19.04 -11.65
N ALA A 156 6.39 17.78 -12.03
CA ALA A 156 7.43 17.02 -12.74
C ALA A 156 6.83 16.01 -13.73
N THR A 157 7.70 15.40 -14.53
CA THR A 157 7.34 14.31 -15.45
C THR A 157 7.32 12.94 -14.80
N THR A 158 7.64 12.85 -13.53
CA THR A 158 7.56 11.62 -12.72
C THR A 158 6.14 11.11 -12.70
N SER A 159 5.92 9.84 -13.06
CA SER A 159 4.61 9.22 -12.97
C SER A 159 4.50 8.37 -11.70
N ILE A 160 3.31 8.32 -11.12
CA ILE A 160 3.07 7.65 -9.85
C ILE A 160 1.89 6.69 -9.96
N VAL A 161 2.09 5.46 -9.48
CA VAL A 161 1.04 4.46 -9.30
C VAL A 161 0.85 4.23 -7.80
N SER A 162 -0.33 4.52 -7.30
CA SER A 162 -0.72 4.23 -5.91
C SER A 162 -1.55 2.94 -5.84
N LEU A 163 -1.13 1.98 -5.04
CA LEU A 163 -1.79 0.70 -4.90
C LEU A 163 -2.55 0.66 -3.57
N ARG A 164 -3.88 0.77 -3.62
CA ARG A 164 -4.80 0.70 -2.48
C ARG A 164 -5.17 -0.75 -2.21
N PHE A 165 -4.26 -1.56 -1.70
CA PHE A 165 -4.58 -2.95 -1.41
C PHE A 165 -5.31 -3.11 -0.07
N THR A 166 -6.18 -4.12 -0.05
CA THR A 166 -6.93 -4.54 1.14
C THR A 166 -6.05 -5.33 2.09
N ASN A 167 -6.62 -5.93 3.13
CA ASN A 167 -5.86 -6.72 4.07
C ASN A 167 -5.16 -7.91 3.39
N VAL A 168 -3.83 -7.93 3.44
CA VAL A 168 -3.01 -9.00 2.85
C VAL A 168 -3.04 -10.22 3.74
N VAL A 169 -3.58 -11.32 3.22
CA VAL A 169 -3.80 -12.57 3.95
C VAL A 169 -2.87 -13.65 3.44
N SER A 170 -2.15 -14.31 4.35
CA SER A 170 -1.20 -15.35 3.95
C SER A 170 -1.92 -16.58 3.37
N PRO A 171 -1.23 -17.39 2.53
CA PRO A 171 -1.82 -18.61 1.97
C PRO A 171 -2.33 -19.59 3.04
N GLU A 172 -1.66 -19.66 4.20
CA GLU A 172 -2.08 -20.52 5.31
C GLU A 172 -3.43 -20.06 5.88
N GLN A 173 -3.61 -18.74 6.04
CA GLN A 173 -4.88 -18.16 6.48
C GLN A 173 -5.98 -18.30 5.42
N GLN A 174 -5.63 -18.18 4.13
CA GLN A 174 -6.58 -18.38 3.03
C GLN A 174 -7.08 -19.83 2.96
N ALA A 175 -6.27 -20.80 3.36
CA ALA A 175 -6.69 -22.21 3.41
C ALA A 175 -7.84 -22.48 4.40
N GLU A 176 -8.09 -21.56 5.33
CA GLU A 176 -9.21 -21.62 6.27
C GLU A 176 -10.52 -21.04 5.69
N PHE A 177 -10.47 -20.43 4.50
CA PHE A 177 -11.65 -19.87 3.84
C PHE A 177 -12.48 -20.96 3.13
N PRO A 178 -13.79 -20.76 2.92
CA PRO A 178 -14.59 -19.63 3.43
C PRO A 178 -15.07 -19.84 4.87
N TRP A 179 -15.06 -18.76 5.63
CA TRP A 179 -15.65 -18.75 6.96
C TRP A 179 -17.18 -18.64 6.90
N LYS A 180 -17.87 -19.05 7.96
CA LYS A 180 -19.26 -18.61 8.15
C LYS A 180 -19.25 -17.15 8.54
N ALA A 181 -20.17 -16.36 7.96
CA ALA A 181 -20.34 -14.99 8.39
C ALA A 181 -20.71 -14.98 9.88
N PRO A 182 -19.99 -14.20 10.68
CA PRO A 182 -20.15 -14.26 12.11
C PRO A 182 -21.52 -13.73 12.51
N THR A 183 -22.12 -14.46 13.43
CA THR A 183 -23.15 -13.92 14.28
C THR A 183 -22.48 -12.96 15.27
N GLN A 184 -22.89 -11.72 15.31
CA GLN A 184 -22.60 -10.66 16.32
C GLN A 184 -21.16 -10.42 16.82
N GLU A 185 -20.20 -11.32 16.71
CA GLU A 185 -18.90 -11.25 17.40
C GLU A 185 -17.71 -10.83 16.50
N VAL A 186 -17.85 -10.79 15.19
CA VAL A 186 -16.79 -10.33 14.28
C VAL A 186 -17.20 -9.02 13.64
N PRO A 187 -16.31 -8.01 13.61
CA PRO A 187 -16.62 -6.73 13.01
C PRO A 187 -17.12 -6.89 11.57
N ARG A 188 -18.31 -6.38 11.28
CA ARG A 188 -18.99 -6.46 9.98
C ARG A 188 -18.45 -5.42 9.00
N THR A 189 -17.13 -5.17 9.01
CA THR A 189 -16.52 -4.16 8.15
C THR A 189 -16.19 -4.71 6.78
N LEU A 190 -16.21 -3.87 5.77
CA LEU A 190 -15.78 -4.21 4.40
C LEU A 190 -14.37 -4.81 4.36
N ILE A 191 -13.49 -4.36 5.26
CA ILE A 191 -12.14 -4.93 5.45
C ILE A 191 -12.18 -6.41 5.73
N MET A 192 -13.16 -6.84 6.54
CA MET A 192 -13.28 -8.24 6.95
C MET A 192 -13.81 -9.14 5.82
N TRP A 193 -14.44 -8.57 4.79
CA TRP A 193 -14.93 -9.36 3.67
C TRP A 193 -13.87 -9.57 2.63
N SER A 194 -13.21 -8.49 2.22
CA SER A 194 -12.22 -8.51 1.17
C SER A 194 -10.84 -8.87 1.72
N TYR A 195 -9.99 -9.34 0.85
CA TYR A 195 -8.59 -9.61 1.12
C TYR A 195 -7.76 -9.44 -0.15
N ALA A 196 -6.46 -9.36 0.01
CA ALA A 196 -5.51 -9.41 -1.09
C ALA A 196 -4.55 -10.59 -0.87
N ASP A 197 -4.25 -11.30 -1.96
CA ASP A 197 -3.21 -12.32 -1.96
C ASP A 197 -1.82 -11.66 -1.98
N PRO A 198 -0.86 -12.12 -1.18
CA PRO A 198 0.48 -11.54 -1.17
C PRO A 198 1.18 -11.59 -2.53
N GLN A 199 0.94 -12.62 -3.35
CA GLN A 199 1.55 -12.75 -4.66
C GLN A 199 0.97 -11.71 -5.63
N ASP A 200 -0.35 -11.51 -5.60
CA ASP A 200 -1.01 -10.50 -6.44
C ASP A 200 -0.58 -9.09 -6.07
N VAL A 201 -0.39 -8.82 -4.77
CA VAL A 201 0.16 -7.53 -4.33
C VAL A 201 1.59 -7.32 -4.85
N VAL A 202 2.43 -8.35 -4.82
CA VAL A 202 3.80 -8.30 -5.37
C VAL A 202 3.75 -8.04 -6.87
N GLU A 203 2.95 -8.80 -7.63
CA GLU A 203 2.81 -8.62 -9.08
C GLU A 203 2.26 -7.22 -9.42
N ALA A 204 1.30 -6.70 -8.65
CA ALA A 204 0.77 -5.37 -8.87
C ALA A 204 1.84 -4.27 -8.73
N HIS A 205 2.78 -4.42 -7.77
CA HIS A 205 3.90 -3.49 -7.65
C HIS A 205 4.83 -3.54 -8.87
N VAL A 206 5.10 -4.72 -9.39
CA VAL A 206 5.92 -4.90 -10.59
C VAL A 206 5.18 -4.37 -11.83
N LEU A 207 3.91 -4.68 -11.99
CA LEU A 207 3.09 -4.16 -13.08
C LEU A 207 2.96 -2.63 -13.03
N GLY A 208 2.82 -2.04 -11.83
CA GLY A 208 2.82 -0.59 -11.64
C GLY A 208 4.14 0.07 -12.06
N LEU A 209 5.26 -0.64 -11.90
CA LEU A 209 6.56 -0.19 -12.39
C LEU A 209 6.63 -0.19 -13.92
N GLU A 210 6.02 -1.20 -14.57
CA GLU A 210 6.08 -1.44 -16.02
C GLU A 210 4.96 -0.74 -16.81
N ALA A 211 3.90 -0.26 -16.13
CA ALA A 211 2.71 0.28 -16.76
C ALA A 211 2.99 1.56 -17.59
N ASP A 212 2.35 1.70 -18.73
CA ASP A 212 2.38 2.92 -19.53
C ASP A 212 1.36 3.93 -18.99
N ILE A 213 1.74 4.63 -17.93
CA ILE A 213 0.91 5.59 -17.20
C ILE A 213 1.67 6.91 -17.08
N SER A 214 0.96 8.01 -17.24
CA SER A 214 1.44 9.37 -17.00
C SER A 214 0.62 10.01 -15.87
N GLY A 215 1.22 10.91 -15.12
CA GLY A 215 0.57 11.55 -13.99
C GLY A 215 0.47 10.61 -12.77
N HIS A 216 -0.59 10.72 -12.01
CA HIS A 216 -0.87 9.90 -10.82
C HIS A 216 -2.15 9.11 -11.02
N GLU A 217 -2.04 7.79 -10.89
CA GLU A 217 -3.17 6.86 -10.95
C GLU A 217 -3.20 6.00 -9.69
N ALA A 218 -4.39 5.77 -9.16
CA ALA A 218 -4.62 4.89 -8.02
C ALA A 218 -5.39 3.64 -8.46
N PHE A 219 -5.07 2.48 -7.86
CA PHE A 219 -5.72 1.20 -8.15
C PHE A 219 -6.11 0.49 -6.86
N LEU A 220 -7.36 0.07 -6.77
CA LEU A 220 -7.86 -0.76 -5.67
C LEU A 220 -7.57 -2.25 -5.94
N LEU A 221 -6.88 -2.89 -5.01
CA LEU A 221 -6.50 -4.29 -5.13
C LEU A 221 -7.25 -5.14 -4.09
N ALA A 222 -8.09 -6.04 -4.58
CA ALA A 222 -8.81 -7.02 -3.77
C ALA A 222 -9.01 -8.30 -4.56
N GLN A 223 -9.14 -9.43 -3.87
CA GLN A 223 -9.55 -10.68 -4.50
C GLN A 223 -11.00 -10.60 -4.98
N PRO A 224 -11.38 -11.32 -6.05
CA PRO A 224 -12.75 -11.35 -6.59
C PRO A 224 -13.73 -12.08 -5.66
N THR A 225 -13.23 -12.77 -4.64
CA THR A 225 -14.02 -13.50 -3.64
C THR A 225 -13.92 -12.84 -2.27
N THR A 226 -14.87 -13.14 -1.39
CA THR A 226 -14.81 -12.75 0.03
C THR A 226 -14.27 -13.89 0.88
N ARG A 227 -13.99 -13.60 2.15
CA ARG A 227 -13.58 -14.61 3.14
C ARG A 227 -14.74 -15.47 3.64
N PHE A 228 -15.97 -15.14 3.29
CA PHE A 228 -17.19 -15.72 3.84
C PHE A 228 -17.92 -16.62 2.84
N GLN A 229 -18.77 -17.52 3.36
CA GLN A 229 -19.60 -18.40 2.55
C GLN A 229 -20.78 -17.66 1.92
N GLU A 230 -21.23 -16.60 2.57
CA GLU A 230 -22.32 -15.76 2.13
C GLU A 230 -21.92 -14.97 0.89
N SER A 231 -22.90 -14.78 0.00
CA SER A 231 -22.67 -13.94 -1.17
C SER A 231 -22.39 -12.49 -0.79
N THR A 232 -21.67 -11.76 -1.64
CA THR A 232 -21.44 -10.32 -1.42
C THR A 232 -22.76 -9.55 -1.24
N ILE A 233 -23.81 -9.92 -1.99
CA ILE A 233 -25.13 -9.28 -1.90
C ILE A 233 -25.73 -9.54 -0.52
N ASP A 234 -25.67 -10.77 -0.02
CA ASP A 234 -26.19 -11.09 1.33
C ASP A 234 -25.42 -10.34 2.42
N LEU A 235 -24.09 -10.26 2.29
CA LEU A 235 -23.27 -9.48 3.22
C LEU A 235 -23.62 -7.99 3.19
N ILE A 236 -23.86 -7.41 2.02
CA ILE A 236 -24.31 -6.02 1.88
C ILE A 236 -25.66 -5.83 2.56
N GLN A 237 -26.63 -6.69 2.29
CA GLN A 237 -27.97 -6.59 2.87
C GLN A 237 -27.95 -6.73 4.40
N GLN A 238 -27.13 -7.65 4.93
CA GLN A 238 -26.99 -7.86 6.37
C GLN A 238 -26.35 -6.68 7.10
N ASN A 239 -25.41 -5.98 6.46
CA ASN A 239 -24.61 -4.95 7.11
C ASN A 239 -25.11 -3.54 6.84
N PHE A 240 -25.63 -3.27 5.68
CA PHE A 240 -26.08 -1.94 5.28
C PHE A 240 -27.61 -1.84 5.07
N GLY A 241 -28.28 -2.99 4.93
CA GLY A 241 -29.73 -3.04 4.73
C GLY A 241 -30.18 -2.28 3.49
N ASN A 242 -31.26 -1.51 3.62
CA ASN A 242 -31.79 -0.65 2.56
C ASN A 242 -31.31 0.81 2.69
N LYS A 243 -30.09 1.01 3.23
CA LYS A 243 -29.50 2.34 3.38
C LYS A 243 -28.92 2.86 2.08
#